data_5f7e3b80fca2ba8e6c8df58ac0cee907
#
_entry.id   5f7e3b80fca2ba8e6c8df58ac0cee907
#
_cell.length_a   1.000
_cell.length_b   1.000
_cell.length_c   1.000
_cell.angle_alpha   90.00
_cell.angle_beta   90.00
_cell.angle_gamma   90.00
#
_symmetry.space_group_name_H-M   'P 1'
#
loop_
_entity.id
_entity.type
_entity.pdbx_description
1 polymer ?
#
loop_
_entity_poly.entity_id
_entity_poly.type
_entity_poly.pdbx_seq_one_letter_code
_entity_poly.pdbx_strand_id
1 'polypeptide(L)'
;ENDLVVRAAHLLKRHTAYPFGASIALKKNIPMGAGLGGGSSDAASVLIGLNRLWDLNLSQSELMNLGLELGADVPFFLFGQTAFVQGIGEHLEVIELPEDQFLVIFPGKSIATKDIFQAETLTRNHAPITISHFLASHWSDPQFGNDLQPVASMICPEVNRALDWISQQLPNSAKRMSGSGSCVFVAVPKVLGTNEIDHILQKLPSGWVGRLVRGLKQNPAYNSV
;
A
#
# COMPACT_ATOMS: atom_id res chain seq x y z
N GLU A 1 4.03 -22.53 -0.28
CA GLU A 1 2.66 -22.64 0.30
C GLU A 1 2.24 -21.40 1.10
N ASN A 2 3.17 -20.53 1.54
CA ASN A 2 2.85 -19.34 2.34
C ASN A 2 2.61 -18.05 1.53
N ASP A 3 2.84 -18.04 0.22
CA ASP A 3 2.60 -16.84 -0.59
C ASP A 3 1.09 -16.56 -0.71
N LEU A 4 0.70 -15.29 -0.54
CA LEU A 4 -0.70 -14.86 -0.63
C LEU A 4 -1.34 -15.18 -1.98
N VAL A 5 -0.57 -15.21 -3.06
CA VAL A 5 -1.02 -15.61 -4.39
C VAL A 5 -1.51 -17.06 -4.41
N VAL A 6 -0.73 -17.98 -3.82
CA VAL A 6 -1.10 -19.40 -3.73
C VAL A 6 -2.30 -19.57 -2.81
N ARG A 7 -2.32 -18.87 -1.68
CA ARG A 7 -3.45 -18.89 -0.75
C ARG A 7 -4.74 -18.38 -1.40
N ALA A 8 -4.67 -17.30 -2.18
CA ALA A 8 -5.80 -16.74 -2.91
C ALA A 8 -6.39 -17.74 -3.92
N ALA A 9 -5.53 -18.39 -4.70
CA ALA A 9 -5.96 -19.40 -5.66
C ALA A 9 -6.63 -20.60 -4.97
N HIS A 10 -6.05 -21.10 -3.88
CA HIS A 10 -6.66 -22.19 -3.11
C HIS A 10 -7.97 -21.80 -2.44
N LEU A 11 -8.06 -20.59 -1.90
CA LEU A 11 -9.28 -20.08 -1.28
C LEU A 11 -10.42 -20.03 -2.29
N LEU A 12 -10.17 -19.40 -3.44
CA LEU A 12 -11.17 -19.30 -4.51
C LEU A 12 -11.61 -20.67 -5.01
N LYS A 13 -10.64 -21.58 -5.26
CA LYS A 13 -10.93 -22.94 -5.68
C LYS A 13 -11.80 -23.71 -4.68
N ARG A 14 -11.53 -23.60 -3.38
CA ARG A 14 -12.34 -24.25 -2.33
C ARG A 14 -13.75 -23.65 -2.26
N HIS A 15 -13.84 -22.32 -2.32
CA HIS A 15 -15.12 -21.61 -2.24
C HIS A 15 -16.07 -22.01 -3.37
N THR A 16 -15.54 -22.18 -4.58
CA THR A 16 -16.34 -22.48 -5.78
C THR A 16 -16.39 -23.95 -6.15
N ALA A 17 -15.66 -24.82 -5.42
CA ALA A 17 -15.47 -26.22 -5.77
C ALA A 17 -14.95 -26.43 -7.21
N TYR A 18 -14.23 -25.44 -7.78
CA TYR A 18 -13.74 -25.51 -9.15
C TYR A 18 -12.72 -26.66 -9.33
N PRO A 19 -12.91 -27.56 -10.33
CA PRO A 19 -12.15 -28.81 -10.39
C PRO A 19 -10.71 -28.63 -10.89
N PHE A 20 -10.45 -27.63 -11.71
CA PHE A 20 -9.14 -27.46 -12.35
C PHE A 20 -8.22 -26.55 -11.53
N GLY A 21 -6.96 -26.48 -11.93
CA GLY A 21 -5.95 -25.55 -11.40
C GLY A 21 -5.65 -24.43 -12.38
N ALA A 22 -4.64 -23.63 -12.03
CA ALA A 22 -4.04 -22.63 -12.90
C ALA A 22 -2.52 -22.61 -12.70
N SER A 23 -1.79 -22.25 -13.75
CA SER A 23 -0.36 -21.93 -13.65
C SER A 23 -0.25 -20.41 -13.48
N ILE A 24 0.40 -19.98 -12.39
CA ILE A 24 0.56 -18.57 -12.06
C ILE A 24 2.05 -18.23 -12.08
N ALA A 25 2.44 -17.28 -12.94
CA ALA A 25 3.77 -16.71 -12.94
C ALA A 25 3.74 -15.35 -12.25
N LEU A 26 4.52 -15.19 -11.19
CA LEU A 26 4.60 -13.95 -10.41
C LEU A 26 5.99 -13.35 -10.47
N LYS A 27 6.07 -12.07 -10.88
CA LYS A 27 7.30 -11.29 -10.85
C LYS A 27 7.18 -10.19 -9.79
N LYS A 28 7.88 -10.33 -8.67
CA LYS A 28 7.91 -9.34 -7.59
C LYS A 28 8.77 -8.14 -7.96
N ASN A 29 8.15 -7.02 -8.31
CA ASN A 29 8.84 -5.76 -8.60
C ASN A 29 8.82 -4.78 -7.40
N ILE A 30 7.88 -4.96 -6.47
CA ILE A 30 7.76 -4.18 -5.23
C ILE A 30 8.53 -4.92 -4.14
N PRO A 31 9.40 -4.25 -3.36
CA PRO A 31 10.10 -4.88 -2.26
C PRO A 31 9.15 -5.52 -1.26
N MET A 32 9.43 -6.74 -0.82
CA MET A 32 8.62 -7.43 0.18
C MET A 32 8.84 -6.82 1.58
N GLY A 33 7.78 -6.76 2.39
CA GLY A 33 7.85 -6.19 3.74
C GLY A 33 8.21 -4.69 3.76
N ALA A 34 7.76 -3.97 2.73
CA ALA A 34 8.05 -2.56 2.52
C ALA A 34 6.87 -1.62 2.86
N GLY A 35 5.75 -2.16 3.34
CA GLY A 35 4.56 -1.37 3.68
C GLY A 35 3.81 -0.79 2.47
N LEU A 36 4.00 -1.36 1.27
CA LEU A 36 3.38 -0.90 0.02
C LEU A 36 2.20 -1.78 -0.44
N GLY A 37 1.74 -2.73 0.37
CA GLY A 37 0.61 -3.59 0.05
C GLY A 37 0.83 -4.54 -1.14
N GLY A 38 2.08 -4.74 -1.60
CA GLY A 38 2.37 -5.52 -2.82
C GLY A 38 1.81 -6.94 -2.78
N GLY A 39 1.97 -7.66 -1.67
CA GLY A 39 1.42 -9.02 -1.51
C GLY A 39 -0.11 -9.05 -1.54
N SER A 40 -0.78 -8.06 -0.94
CA SER A 40 -2.24 -7.94 -0.96
C SER A 40 -2.75 -7.58 -2.36
N SER A 41 -2.03 -6.72 -3.08
CA SER A 41 -2.31 -6.41 -4.49
C SER A 41 -2.16 -7.64 -5.39
N ASP A 42 -1.11 -8.45 -5.18
CA ASP A 42 -0.90 -9.70 -5.91
C ASP A 42 -2.05 -10.68 -5.66
N ALA A 43 -2.48 -10.85 -4.40
CA ALA A 43 -3.61 -11.72 -4.03
C ALA A 43 -4.92 -11.27 -4.66
N ALA A 44 -5.21 -9.97 -4.61
CA ALA A 44 -6.39 -9.39 -5.26
C ALA A 44 -6.37 -9.63 -6.78
N SER A 45 -5.22 -9.42 -7.42
CA SER A 45 -5.05 -9.67 -8.85
C SER A 45 -5.31 -11.13 -9.21
N VAL A 46 -4.88 -12.06 -8.36
CA VAL A 46 -5.17 -13.51 -8.56
C VAL A 46 -6.65 -13.81 -8.40
N LEU A 47 -7.33 -13.26 -7.40
CA LEU A 47 -8.78 -13.45 -7.23
C LEU A 47 -9.54 -12.92 -8.45
N ILE A 48 -9.23 -11.73 -8.94
CA ILE A 48 -9.84 -11.14 -10.14
C ILE A 48 -9.54 -11.99 -11.36
N GLY A 49 -8.26 -12.34 -11.57
CA GLY A 49 -7.82 -13.08 -12.75
C GLY A 49 -8.41 -14.49 -12.83
N LEU A 50 -8.44 -15.21 -11.71
CA LEU A 50 -9.01 -16.56 -11.66
C LEU A 50 -10.54 -16.56 -11.71
N ASN A 51 -11.23 -15.56 -11.12
CA ASN A 51 -12.66 -15.40 -11.26
C ASN A 51 -13.06 -15.30 -12.75
N ARG A 52 -12.28 -14.55 -13.53
CA ARG A 52 -12.49 -14.45 -14.99
C ARG A 52 -12.06 -15.71 -15.73
N LEU A 53 -10.84 -16.21 -15.48
CA LEU A 53 -10.29 -17.39 -16.17
C LEU A 53 -11.16 -18.63 -15.99
N TRP A 54 -11.76 -18.79 -14.85
CA TRP A 54 -12.61 -19.92 -14.50
C TRP A 54 -14.11 -19.65 -14.74
N ASP A 55 -14.47 -18.48 -15.25
CA ASP A 55 -15.85 -18.04 -15.54
C ASP A 55 -16.79 -18.22 -14.32
N LEU A 56 -16.32 -17.83 -13.13
CA LEU A 56 -17.03 -18.04 -11.89
C LEU A 56 -18.15 -17.03 -11.66
N ASN A 57 -18.06 -15.86 -12.29
CA ASN A 57 -19.04 -14.78 -12.20
C ASN A 57 -19.31 -14.27 -10.78
N LEU A 58 -18.33 -14.39 -9.87
CA LEU A 58 -18.43 -13.82 -8.54
C LEU A 58 -18.44 -12.29 -8.61
N SER A 59 -19.33 -11.70 -7.83
CA SER A 59 -19.41 -10.25 -7.69
C SER A 59 -18.21 -9.67 -6.97
N GLN A 60 -17.98 -8.36 -7.13
CA GLN A 60 -16.93 -7.65 -6.41
C GLN A 60 -17.06 -7.83 -4.89
N SER A 61 -18.28 -7.78 -4.35
CA SER A 61 -18.52 -7.96 -2.91
C SER A 61 -18.14 -9.35 -2.42
N GLU A 62 -18.43 -10.41 -3.19
CA GLU A 62 -18.01 -11.78 -2.86
C GLU A 62 -16.49 -11.92 -2.87
N LEU A 63 -15.82 -11.35 -3.89
CA LEU A 63 -14.36 -11.33 -3.94
C LEU A 63 -13.76 -10.56 -2.77
N MET A 64 -14.35 -9.42 -2.36
CA MET A 64 -13.89 -8.64 -1.21
C MET A 64 -14.03 -9.42 0.11
N ASN A 65 -15.11 -10.18 0.30
CA ASN A 65 -15.29 -11.05 1.46
C ASN A 65 -14.20 -12.13 1.51
N LEU A 66 -13.93 -12.79 0.38
CA LEU A 66 -12.82 -13.74 0.28
C LEU A 66 -11.45 -13.07 0.51
N GLY A 67 -11.29 -11.86 -0.02
CA GLY A 67 -10.07 -11.08 0.17
C GLY A 67 -9.76 -10.79 1.64
N LEU A 68 -10.78 -10.52 2.44
CA LEU A 68 -10.64 -10.25 3.88
C LEU A 68 -10.05 -11.45 4.64
N GLU A 69 -10.37 -12.69 4.23
CA GLU A 69 -9.78 -13.91 4.81
C GLU A 69 -8.27 -14.04 4.53
N LEU A 70 -7.78 -13.39 3.48
CA LEU A 70 -6.37 -13.40 3.10
C LEU A 70 -5.57 -12.33 3.84
N GLY A 71 -6.18 -11.17 4.06
CA GLY A 71 -5.56 -10.04 4.74
C GLY A 71 -6.38 -8.75 4.63
N ALA A 72 -6.21 -7.88 5.63
CA ALA A 72 -6.97 -6.64 5.79
C ALA A 72 -6.87 -5.66 4.59
N ASP A 73 -5.72 -5.65 3.89
CA ASP A 73 -5.51 -4.76 2.74
C ASP A 73 -6.07 -5.33 1.42
N VAL A 74 -6.39 -6.63 1.35
CA VAL A 74 -6.83 -7.26 0.09
C VAL A 74 -8.15 -6.69 -0.40
N PRO A 75 -9.17 -6.43 0.45
CA PRO A 75 -10.42 -5.80 0.03
C PRO A 75 -10.22 -4.45 -0.65
N PHE A 76 -9.28 -3.62 -0.18
CA PHE A 76 -8.97 -2.34 -0.82
C PHE A 76 -8.54 -2.50 -2.29
N PHE A 77 -7.66 -3.46 -2.58
CA PHE A 77 -7.23 -3.72 -3.95
C PHE A 77 -8.34 -4.32 -4.82
N LEU A 78 -9.26 -5.08 -4.22
CA LEU A 78 -10.46 -5.61 -4.88
C LEU A 78 -11.54 -4.54 -5.06
N PHE A 79 -11.63 -3.57 -4.17
CA PHE A 79 -12.50 -2.41 -4.32
C PHE A 79 -12.07 -1.55 -5.52
N GLY A 80 -10.77 -1.43 -5.73
CA GLY A 80 -10.18 -0.90 -6.95
C GLY A 80 -10.31 0.60 -7.17
N GLN A 81 -10.68 1.37 -6.16
CA GLN A 81 -10.80 2.82 -6.21
C GLN A 81 -10.08 3.46 -5.03
N THR A 82 -9.74 4.76 -5.15
CA THR A 82 -9.25 5.52 -4.01
C THR A 82 -10.35 5.60 -2.95
N ALA A 83 -10.03 5.17 -1.74
CA ALA A 83 -11.02 5.05 -0.68
C ALA A 83 -10.50 5.54 0.67
N PHE A 84 -11.41 6.04 1.47
CA PHE A 84 -11.24 6.16 2.90
C PHE A 84 -11.60 4.82 3.54
N VAL A 85 -10.68 4.27 4.33
CA VAL A 85 -10.79 2.91 4.86
C VAL A 85 -10.96 2.96 6.37
N GLN A 86 -11.94 2.21 6.90
CA GLN A 86 -12.23 2.13 8.32
C GLN A 86 -12.34 0.67 8.78
N GLY A 87 -12.45 0.47 10.10
CA GLY A 87 -12.49 -0.87 10.68
C GLY A 87 -11.14 -1.55 10.60
N ILE A 88 -11.13 -2.82 10.24
CA ILE A 88 -9.92 -3.60 9.95
C ILE A 88 -9.57 -3.62 8.46
N GLY A 89 -10.28 -2.80 7.62
CA GLY A 89 -10.09 -2.74 6.17
C GLY A 89 -11.34 -3.07 5.36
N GLU A 90 -12.47 -3.36 6.02
CA GLU A 90 -13.72 -3.82 5.42
C GLU A 90 -14.67 -2.68 5.03
N HIS A 91 -14.57 -1.53 5.67
CA HIS A 91 -15.41 -0.37 5.36
C HIS A 91 -14.65 0.58 4.43
N LEU A 92 -15.05 0.61 3.17
CA LEU A 92 -14.43 1.45 2.14
C LEU A 92 -15.44 2.45 1.59
N GLU A 93 -15.10 3.73 1.66
CA GLU A 93 -15.87 4.83 1.09
C GLU A 93 -15.03 5.52 0.02
N VAL A 94 -15.58 5.64 -1.21
CA VAL A 94 -14.87 6.30 -2.31
C VAL A 94 -14.61 7.76 -1.96
N ILE A 95 -13.36 8.18 -2.14
CA ILE A 95 -13.00 9.59 -2.04
C ILE A 95 -12.30 10.06 -3.31
N GLU A 96 -12.56 11.29 -3.70
CA GLU A 96 -11.86 11.91 -4.81
C GLU A 96 -10.66 12.70 -4.28
N LEU A 97 -9.48 12.31 -4.75
CA LEU A 97 -8.24 13.00 -4.47
C LEU A 97 -7.64 13.55 -5.77
N PRO A 98 -6.91 14.67 -5.71
CA PRO A 98 -6.12 15.13 -6.85
C PRO A 98 -5.09 14.08 -7.24
N GLU A 99 -4.76 14.01 -8.52
CA GLU A 99 -3.68 13.16 -9.01
C GLU A 99 -2.32 13.78 -8.64
N ASP A 100 -1.88 13.50 -7.44
CA ASP A 100 -0.58 13.93 -6.96
C ASP A 100 0.51 12.91 -7.33
N GLN A 101 1.74 13.42 -7.44
CA GLN A 101 2.93 12.59 -7.58
C GLN A 101 3.59 12.41 -6.22
N PHE A 102 4.17 11.23 -6.04
CA PHE A 102 4.88 10.88 -4.82
C PHE A 102 6.25 10.33 -5.16
N LEU A 103 7.24 10.73 -4.38
CA LEU A 103 8.53 10.06 -4.35
C LEU A 103 8.46 9.01 -3.24
N VAL A 104 8.54 7.74 -3.62
CA VAL A 104 8.55 6.59 -2.70
C VAL A 104 9.97 6.07 -2.57
N ILE A 105 10.42 5.86 -1.34
CA ILE A 105 11.79 5.40 -1.04
C ILE A 105 11.72 4.16 -0.16
N PHE A 106 12.38 3.10 -0.61
CA PHE A 106 12.67 1.91 0.16
C PHE A 106 14.09 2.02 0.71
N PRO A 107 14.29 2.04 2.04
CA PRO A 107 15.62 2.23 2.64
C PRO A 107 16.44 0.93 2.75
N GLY A 108 16.15 -0.06 1.93
CA GLY A 108 16.92 -1.30 1.85
C GLY A 108 16.70 -2.31 2.98
N LYS A 109 15.75 -2.06 3.89
CA LYS A 109 15.40 -2.96 5.00
C LYS A 109 13.90 -3.20 5.05
N SER A 110 13.49 -4.44 5.25
CA SER A 110 12.09 -4.82 5.46
C SER A 110 11.78 -4.90 6.95
N ILE A 111 10.51 -4.64 7.28
CA ILE A 111 9.98 -4.80 8.64
C ILE A 111 8.87 -5.85 8.60
N ALA A 112 8.87 -6.78 9.56
CA ALA A 112 7.76 -7.69 9.69
C ALA A 112 6.57 -6.96 10.32
N THR A 113 5.46 -6.88 9.60
CA THR A 113 4.22 -6.21 10.05
C THR A 113 3.77 -6.71 11.44
N LYS A 114 3.97 -8.00 11.72
CA LYS A 114 3.65 -8.61 13.01
C LYS A 114 4.39 -7.95 14.18
N ASP A 115 5.67 -7.63 14.00
CA ASP A 115 6.49 -7.04 15.07
C ASP A 115 5.99 -5.64 15.44
N ILE A 116 5.53 -4.88 14.45
CA ILE A 116 4.92 -3.56 14.67
C ILE A 116 3.63 -3.70 15.48
N PHE A 117 2.71 -4.58 15.06
CA PHE A 117 1.41 -4.73 15.72
C PHE A 117 1.50 -5.37 17.11
N GLN A 118 2.56 -6.12 17.42
CA GLN A 118 2.80 -6.71 18.73
C GLN A 118 3.51 -5.75 19.70
N ALA A 119 4.02 -4.62 19.26
CA ALA A 119 4.73 -3.68 20.12
C ALA A 119 3.78 -3.07 21.16
N GLU A 120 4.20 -3.08 22.42
CA GLU A 120 3.47 -2.48 23.54
C GLU A 120 3.36 -0.96 23.41
N THR A 121 4.33 -0.34 22.77
CA THR A 121 4.41 1.11 22.56
C THR A 121 3.52 1.60 21.42
N LEU A 122 2.81 0.70 20.72
CA LEU A 122 1.92 1.08 19.63
C LEU A 122 0.70 1.85 20.13
N THR A 123 0.50 3.05 19.64
CA THR A 123 -0.71 3.85 19.87
C THR A 123 -1.91 3.18 19.21
N ARG A 124 -2.95 2.87 19.98
CA ARG A 124 -4.16 2.18 19.50
C ARG A 124 -5.45 2.97 19.73
N ASN A 125 -5.35 4.13 20.31
CA ASN A 125 -6.49 4.97 20.72
C ASN A 125 -6.39 6.39 20.14
N HIS A 126 -5.81 6.53 18.96
CA HIS A 126 -5.81 7.80 18.24
C HIS A 126 -7.26 8.21 17.94
N ALA A 127 -7.55 9.49 18.06
CA ALA A 127 -8.87 10.00 17.72
C ALA A 127 -9.17 9.78 16.24
N PRO A 128 -10.36 9.26 15.88
CA PRO A 128 -10.71 9.07 14.48
C PRO A 128 -10.67 10.39 13.71
N ILE A 129 -10.11 10.34 12.51
CA ILE A 129 -10.18 11.45 11.54
C ILE A 129 -11.44 11.33 10.70
N THR A 130 -11.96 12.44 10.21
CA THR A 130 -13.10 12.44 9.30
C THR A 130 -12.66 12.67 7.87
N ILE A 131 -13.42 12.15 6.91
CA ILE A 131 -13.20 12.39 5.48
C ILE A 131 -13.19 13.89 5.18
N SER A 132 -14.13 14.65 5.72
CA SER A 132 -14.21 16.09 5.52
C SER A 132 -12.97 16.83 6.02
N HIS A 133 -12.43 16.45 7.17
CA HIS A 133 -11.19 17.01 7.69
C HIS A 133 -10.00 16.67 6.78
N PHE A 134 -9.88 15.40 6.38
CA PHE A 134 -8.82 14.99 5.46
C PHE A 134 -8.90 15.73 4.12
N LEU A 135 -10.08 15.86 3.52
CA LEU A 135 -10.27 16.55 2.24
C LEU A 135 -9.98 18.06 2.33
N ALA A 136 -10.19 18.68 3.49
CA ALA A 136 -9.90 20.10 3.70
C ALA A 136 -8.41 20.40 3.87
N SER A 137 -7.67 19.52 4.54
CA SER A 137 -6.26 19.73 4.94
C SER A 137 -5.26 18.93 4.11
N HIS A 138 -5.71 17.86 3.46
CA HIS A 138 -4.89 16.94 2.67
C HIS A 138 -3.67 16.42 3.45
N TRP A 139 -2.58 16.16 2.74
CA TRP A 139 -1.34 15.60 3.29
C TRP A 139 -0.56 16.56 4.20
N SER A 140 -0.92 17.84 4.23
CA SER A 140 -0.19 18.87 4.97
C SER A 140 -0.49 18.89 6.47
N ASP A 141 -1.62 18.32 6.90
CA ASP A 141 -2.02 18.33 8.31
C ASP A 141 -1.17 17.34 9.12
N PRO A 142 -0.47 17.79 10.18
CA PRO A 142 0.31 16.93 11.05
C PRO A 142 -0.52 15.85 11.78
N GLN A 143 -1.84 16.04 11.92
CA GLN A 143 -2.72 15.06 12.57
C GLN A 143 -2.89 13.78 11.73
N PHE A 144 -2.62 13.83 10.43
CA PHE A 144 -2.67 12.65 9.56
C PHE A 144 -1.34 11.90 9.60
N GLY A 145 -0.90 11.55 10.80
CA GLY A 145 0.29 10.73 11.03
C GLY A 145 0.06 9.26 10.66
N ASN A 146 1.11 8.48 10.84
CA ASN A 146 1.05 7.02 10.79
C ASN A 146 1.44 6.50 12.19
N ASP A 147 0.49 5.97 12.95
CA ASP A 147 0.72 5.48 14.32
C ASP A 147 1.71 4.31 14.39
N LEU A 148 1.92 3.61 13.28
CA LEU A 148 2.92 2.54 13.17
C LEU A 148 4.35 3.12 13.02
N GLN A 149 4.49 4.35 12.53
CA GLN A 149 5.80 4.95 12.22
C GLN A 149 6.72 5.09 13.44
N PRO A 150 6.29 5.53 14.64
CA PRO A 150 7.16 5.60 15.81
C PRO A 150 7.74 4.24 16.18
N VAL A 151 6.91 3.18 16.16
CA VAL A 151 7.34 1.81 16.44
C VAL A 151 8.30 1.31 15.38
N ALA A 152 7.96 1.49 14.10
CA ALA A 152 8.80 1.12 12.98
C ALA A 152 10.18 1.78 13.04
N SER A 153 10.22 3.05 13.42
CA SER A 153 11.46 3.83 13.58
C SER A 153 12.36 3.31 14.71
N MET A 154 11.78 2.75 15.78
CA MET A 154 12.55 2.10 16.85
C MET A 154 13.12 0.76 16.40
N ILE A 155 12.34 -0.04 15.66
CA ILE A 155 12.75 -1.37 15.19
C ILE A 155 13.74 -1.26 14.02
N CYS A 156 13.53 -0.28 13.14
CA CYS A 156 14.29 -0.07 11.91
C CYS A 156 14.71 1.41 11.79
N PRO A 157 15.88 1.80 12.30
CA PRO A 157 16.36 3.19 12.24
C PRO A 157 16.50 3.74 10.82
N GLU A 158 16.54 2.86 9.82
CA GLU A 158 16.56 3.22 8.40
C GLU A 158 15.32 4.03 7.98
N VAL A 159 14.18 3.83 8.66
CA VAL A 159 12.95 4.64 8.43
C VAL A 159 13.22 6.10 8.75
N ASN A 160 13.79 6.39 9.93
CA ASN A 160 14.14 7.77 10.31
C ASN A 160 15.19 8.36 9.37
N ARG A 161 16.22 7.58 9.02
CA ARG A 161 17.24 8.04 8.06
C ARG A 161 16.63 8.46 6.73
N ALA A 162 15.61 7.67 6.25
CA ALA A 162 14.94 7.98 5.00
C ALA A 162 14.07 9.25 5.11
N LEU A 163 13.36 9.43 6.21
CA LEU A 163 12.58 10.64 6.49
C LEU A 163 13.48 11.89 6.61
N ASP A 164 14.61 11.77 7.29
CA ASP A 164 15.59 12.85 7.44
C ASP A 164 16.23 13.19 6.09
N TRP A 165 16.58 12.19 5.30
CA TRP A 165 17.11 12.40 3.95
C TRP A 165 16.10 13.13 3.06
N ILE A 166 14.83 12.73 3.07
CA ILE A 166 13.75 13.44 2.36
C ILE A 166 13.65 14.88 2.84
N SER A 167 13.76 15.11 4.16
CA SER A 167 13.69 16.46 4.73
C SER A 167 14.78 17.40 4.20
N GLN A 168 15.95 16.85 3.89
CA GLN A 168 17.05 17.60 3.30
C GLN A 168 16.83 17.91 1.80
N GLN A 169 16.16 16.99 1.06
CA GLN A 169 15.88 17.17 -0.36
C GLN A 169 14.62 18.01 -0.60
N LEU A 170 13.58 17.80 0.20
CA LEU A 170 12.25 18.41 0.07
C LEU A 170 11.74 18.89 1.45
N PRO A 171 12.32 19.98 2.02
CA PRO A 171 12.12 20.36 3.41
C PRO A 171 10.67 20.71 3.76
N ASN A 172 9.92 21.30 2.83
CA ASN A 172 8.56 21.80 3.06
C ASN A 172 7.46 20.81 2.60
N SER A 173 7.82 19.59 2.23
CA SER A 173 6.87 18.61 1.75
C SER A 173 6.43 17.65 2.85
N ALA A 174 5.14 17.32 2.89
CA ALA A 174 4.60 16.33 3.80
C ALA A 174 5.16 14.93 3.45
N LYS A 175 5.75 14.28 4.43
CA LYS A 175 6.42 12.99 4.29
C LYS A 175 6.00 12.05 5.41
N ARG A 176 5.87 10.76 5.09
CA ARG A 176 5.41 9.74 6.03
C ARG A 176 5.93 8.36 5.64
N MET A 177 5.88 7.45 6.60
CA MET A 177 6.03 6.03 6.33
C MET A 177 4.74 5.46 5.73
N SER A 178 4.85 4.55 4.78
CA SER A 178 3.72 3.83 4.18
C SER A 178 3.41 2.56 4.96
N GLY A 179 2.15 2.37 5.34
CA GLY A 179 1.68 1.19 6.05
C GLY A 179 2.54 0.86 7.28
N SER A 180 2.95 -0.39 7.42
CA SER A 180 3.84 -0.86 8.48
C SER A 180 5.34 -0.64 8.17
N GLY A 181 5.67 0.07 7.08
CA GLY A 181 7.06 0.35 6.72
C GLY A 181 7.70 -0.81 5.95
N SER A 182 8.91 -0.64 5.58
CA SER A 182 9.86 0.45 5.85
C SER A 182 9.82 1.59 4.82
N CYS A 183 9.09 1.46 3.71
CA CYS A 183 9.02 2.54 2.72
C CYS A 183 8.50 3.82 3.34
N VAL A 184 9.11 4.92 2.93
CA VAL A 184 8.63 6.27 3.20
C VAL A 184 8.23 6.94 1.89
N PHE A 185 7.33 7.89 1.96
CA PHE A 185 6.92 8.66 0.79
C PHE A 185 6.81 10.15 1.12
N VAL A 186 6.90 10.96 0.08
CA VAL A 186 6.70 12.40 0.14
C VAL A 186 5.88 12.84 -1.06
N ALA A 187 4.91 13.73 -0.82
CA ALA A 187 4.20 14.39 -1.90
C ALA A 187 5.15 15.35 -2.64
N VAL A 188 5.25 15.19 -3.94
CA VAL A 188 6.12 16.01 -4.78
C VAL A 188 5.43 17.34 -5.09
N PRO A 189 6.07 18.49 -4.77
CA PRO A 189 5.52 19.80 -5.14
C PRO A 189 5.32 19.91 -6.66
N LYS A 190 4.15 20.40 -7.09
CA LYS A 190 3.81 20.55 -8.53
C LYS A 190 4.76 21.46 -9.32
N VAL A 191 5.55 22.27 -8.62
CA VAL A 191 6.55 23.17 -9.22
C VAL A 191 7.83 22.46 -9.62
N LEU A 192 8.06 21.22 -9.13
CA LEU A 192 9.26 20.44 -9.47
C LEU A 192 9.05 19.64 -10.76
N GLY A 193 9.99 19.82 -11.68
CA GLY A 193 10.03 19.07 -12.93
C GLY A 193 10.66 17.68 -12.75
N THR A 194 10.47 16.83 -13.75
CA THR A 194 11.04 15.46 -13.77
C THR A 194 12.55 15.45 -13.60
N ASN A 195 13.26 16.38 -14.23
CA ASN A 195 14.72 16.46 -14.14
C ASN A 195 15.23 16.74 -12.72
N GLU A 196 14.50 17.54 -11.96
CA GLU A 196 14.84 17.84 -10.56
C GLU A 196 14.64 16.61 -9.68
N ILE A 197 13.56 15.85 -9.91
CA ILE A 197 13.31 14.60 -9.22
C ILE A 197 14.35 13.54 -9.58
N ASP A 198 14.73 13.43 -10.86
CA ASP A 198 15.80 12.53 -11.29
C ASP A 198 17.14 12.87 -10.62
N HIS A 199 17.44 14.16 -10.46
CA HIS A 199 18.63 14.60 -9.74
C HIS A 199 18.57 14.25 -8.23
N ILE A 200 17.39 14.32 -7.61
CA ILE A 200 17.19 13.84 -6.24
C ILE A 200 17.41 12.33 -6.18
N LEU A 201 16.83 11.55 -7.10
CA LEU A 201 16.98 10.10 -7.14
C LEU A 201 18.43 9.64 -7.33
N GLN A 202 19.23 10.39 -8.09
CA GLN A 202 20.66 10.10 -8.27
C GLN A 202 21.50 10.25 -6.98
N LYS A 203 20.99 10.99 -5.99
CA LYS A 203 21.65 11.20 -4.69
C LYS A 203 21.25 10.18 -3.64
N LEU A 204 20.43 9.18 -3.99
CA LEU A 204 20.01 8.15 -3.05
C LEU A 204 21.21 7.40 -2.46
N PRO A 205 21.23 7.16 -1.15
CA PRO A 205 22.24 6.32 -0.52
C PRO A 205 22.31 4.92 -1.16
N SER A 206 23.49 4.34 -1.14
CA SER A 206 23.70 2.99 -1.67
C SER A 206 22.78 1.98 -0.97
N GLY A 207 22.18 1.09 -1.76
CA GLY A 207 21.23 0.07 -1.28
C GLY A 207 19.79 0.56 -1.11
N TRP A 208 19.53 1.86 -1.31
CA TRP A 208 18.18 2.38 -1.33
C TRP A 208 17.57 2.34 -2.72
N VAL A 209 16.26 2.23 -2.79
CA VAL A 209 15.51 2.28 -4.06
C VAL A 209 14.47 3.38 -3.98
N GLY A 210 14.51 4.31 -4.93
CA GLY A 210 13.53 5.39 -5.07
C GLY A 210 12.74 5.27 -6.38
N ARG A 211 11.48 5.67 -6.35
CA ARG A 211 10.62 5.74 -7.53
C ARG A 211 9.71 6.95 -7.45
N LEU A 212 9.62 7.69 -8.55
CA LEU A 212 8.55 8.66 -8.76
C LEU A 212 7.30 7.88 -9.21
N VAL A 213 6.21 8.06 -8.50
CA VAL A 213 4.93 7.41 -8.79
C VAL A 213 3.81 8.45 -8.78
N ARG A 214 2.68 8.13 -9.37
CA ARG A 214 1.47 8.96 -9.31
C ARG A 214 0.35 8.21 -8.63
N GLY A 215 -0.54 8.95 -7.96
CA GLY A 215 -1.80 8.42 -7.47
C GLY A 215 -2.66 7.91 -8.64
N LEU A 216 -3.42 6.87 -8.39
CA LEU A 216 -4.38 6.30 -9.35
C LEU A 216 -5.78 6.40 -8.75
N LYS A 217 -6.74 6.87 -9.55
CA LYS A 217 -8.16 6.89 -9.14
C LYS A 217 -8.78 5.51 -9.17
N GLN A 218 -8.29 4.63 -10.05
CA GLN A 218 -8.82 3.29 -10.26
C GLN A 218 -7.71 2.26 -10.50
N ASN A 219 -7.92 1.06 -10.00
CA ASN A 219 -7.01 -0.06 -10.21
C ASN A 219 -7.04 -0.51 -11.68
N PRO A 220 -5.89 -0.49 -12.40
CA PRO A 220 -5.82 -0.88 -13.80
C PRO A 220 -6.26 -2.33 -14.07
N ALA A 221 -6.18 -3.23 -13.08
CA ALA A 221 -6.58 -4.62 -13.23
C ALA A 221 -8.07 -4.79 -13.60
N TYR A 222 -8.91 -3.79 -13.32
CA TYR A 222 -10.31 -3.79 -13.74
C TYR A 222 -10.53 -3.39 -15.20
N ASN A 223 -9.56 -2.68 -15.79
CA ASN A 223 -9.64 -2.16 -17.16
C ASN A 223 -8.91 -3.05 -18.19
N SER A 224 -8.23 -4.12 -17.70
CA SER A 224 -7.32 -4.93 -18.52
C SER A 224 -8.00 -6.13 -19.18
N VAL A 225 -9.29 -6.05 -19.47
CA VAL A 225 -10.03 -7.09 -20.23
C VAL A 225 -11.12 -6.45 -21.10
#